data_57a2937ff4877b6a8f391f5a6b3ac733
#
_entry.id   57a2937ff4877b6a8f391f5a6b3ac733
#
_cell.length_a   1.000
_cell.length_b   1.000
_cell.length_c   1.000
_cell.angle_alpha   90.00
_cell.angle_beta   90.00
_cell.angle_gamma   90.00
#
_symmetry.space_group_name_H-M   'P 1'
#
loop_
_entity.id
_entity.type
_entity.pdbx_description
1 polymer ?
#
loop_
_entity_poly.entity_id
_entity_poly.type
_entity_poly.pdbx_seq_one_letter_code
_entity_poly.pdbx_strand_id
1 'polypeptide(L)'
;NVCLDELSVLPSWAGRRHHLAELPLQGNGQIIMKDLESGKTIYTTSFSSLFQEWLETDEAKAVTKGFENTFLLPYPLHPVEIEITLLSPRKEVRTHLTHTVRPDDILIHQKGTAHITPHKYLLKNGETDKCIDVAILAEGYTPAEMNVFYQDAEIACESLFSHEPFKSMKDRFNICLLYTSDAADE
;
A
#
# COMPACT_ATOMS: atom_id res chain seq x y z
N ASN A 1 5.94 4.09 -20.38
CA ASN A 1 6.75 2.89 -20.07
C ASN A 1 6.68 2.65 -18.57
N VAL A 2 6.74 1.37 -18.17
CA VAL A 2 6.90 0.93 -16.78
C VAL A 2 8.28 0.29 -16.68
N CYS A 3 9.00 0.57 -15.62
CA CYS A 3 10.27 -0.09 -15.30
C CYS A 3 10.30 -0.45 -13.82
N LEU A 4 11.02 -1.51 -13.50
CA LEU A 4 11.35 -1.86 -12.12
C LEU A 4 12.52 -0.98 -11.67
N ASP A 5 12.39 -0.41 -10.48
CA ASP A 5 13.44 0.34 -9.82
C ASP A 5 14.14 -0.53 -8.76
N GLU A 6 13.40 -0.97 -7.75
CA GLU A 6 13.95 -1.73 -6.62
C GLU A 6 13.04 -2.89 -6.22
N LEU A 7 13.64 -3.97 -5.73
CA LEU A 7 12.98 -5.03 -4.99
C LEU A 7 13.49 -5.07 -3.55
N SER A 8 12.55 -5.08 -2.61
CA SER A 8 12.86 -5.15 -1.19
C SER A 8 12.01 -6.20 -0.48
N VAL A 9 12.58 -6.84 0.54
CA VAL A 9 11.86 -7.76 1.44
C VAL A 9 11.62 -7.07 2.77
N LEU A 10 10.36 -7.08 3.19
CA LEU A 10 9.93 -6.65 4.52
C LEU A 10 9.84 -7.86 5.47
N PRO A 11 10.05 -7.66 6.79
CA PRO A 11 10.07 -8.75 7.76
C PRO A 11 8.72 -9.43 7.98
N SER A 12 7.61 -8.80 7.56
CA SER A 12 6.27 -9.33 7.73
C SER A 12 5.35 -8.97 6.57
N TRP A 13 4.37 -9.83 6.33
CA TRP A 13 3.31 -9.60 5.35
C TRP A 13 2.17 -8.77 5.95
N ALA A 14 1.89 -7.63 5.37
CA ALA A 14 0.81 -6.73 5.79
C ALA A 14 -0.39 -6.72 4.82
N GLY A 15 -0.34 -7.51 3.75
CA GLY A 15 -1.40 -7.54 2.74
C GLY A 15 -2.50 -8.57 3.02
N ARG A 16 -3.34 -8.73 2.05
CA ARG A 16 -4.48 -9.66 2.05
C ARG A 16 -4.03 -11.11 2.28
N ARG A 17 -4.77 -11.87 3.09
CA ARG A 17 -4.44 -13.27 3.47
C ARG A 17 -5.35 -14.32 2.84
N HIS A 18 -6.50 -13.91 2.30
CA HIS A 18 -7.49 -14.80 1.67
C HIS A 18 -7.76 -14.35 0.25
N HIS A 19 -8.25 -15.27 -0.59
CA HIS A 19 -8.60 -15.00 -1.99
C HIS A 19 -7.45 -14.35 -2.79
N LEU A 20 -6.23 -14.84 -2.58
CA LEU A 20 -5.01 -14.17 -3.06
C LEU A 20 -4.96 -14.06 -4.58
N ALA A 21 -5.44 -15.07 -5.30
CA ALA A 21 -5.46 -15.11 -6.77
C ALA A 21 -6.66 -14.39 -7.39
N GLU A 22 -7.63 -13.93 -6.59
CA GLU A 22 -8.81 -13.24 -7.09
C GLU A 22 -8.55 -11.74 -7.22
N LEU A 23 -9.02 -11.15 -8.33
CA LEU A 23 -8.95 -9.71 -8.53
C LEU A 23 -10.00 -9.01 -7.64
N PRO A 24 -9.60 -8.15 -6.69
CA PRO A 24 -10.56 -7.54 -5.76
C PRO A 24 -11.46 -6.51 -6.47
N LEU A 25 -10.89 -5.40 -6.88
CA LEU A 25 -11.52 -4.33 -7.65
C LEU A 25 -10.59 -3.94 -8.79
N GLN A 26 -11.16 -3.70 -9.96
CA GLN A 26 -10.36 -3.31 -11.10
C GLN A 26 -10.08 -1.81 -11.11
N GLY A 27 -8.85 -1.44 -10.76
CA GLY A 27 -8.29 -0.09 -10.93
C GLY A 27 -7.83 0.17 -12.36
N ASN A 28 -6.95 1.14 -12.53
CA ASN A 28 -6.31 1.44 -13.81
C ASN A 28 -4.97 0.70 -14.01
N GLY A 29 -4.53 -0.05 -13.02
CA GLY A 29 -3.40 -0.96 -13.08
C GLY A 29 -3.72 -2.30 -12.42
N GLN A 30 -3.01 -3.32 -12.83
CA GLN A 30 -3.15 -4.68 -12.32
C GLN A 30 -1.78 -5.30 -12.15
N ILE A 31 -1.61 -6.09 -11.09
CA ILE A 31 -0.44 -6.91 -10.85
C ILE A 31 -0.88 -8.36 -10.70
N ILE A 32 -0.23 -9.24 -11.43
CA ILE A 32 -0.43 -10.69 -11.34
C ILE A 32 0.92 -11.32 -10.99
N MET A 33 0.93 -12.19 -10.00
CA MET A 33 2.08 -13.03 -9.66
C MET A 33 1.74 -14.48 -10.01
N LYS A 34 2.59 -15.09 -10.83
CA LYS A 34 2.45 -16.46 -11.26
C LYS A 34 3.66 -17.27 -10.79
N ASP A 35 3.42 -18.47 -10.33
CA ASP A 35 4.49 -19.45 -10.12
C ASP A 35 5.15 -19.77 -11.47
N LEU A 36 6.47 -19.67 -11.53
CA LEU A 36 7.19 -19.72 -12.80
C LEU A 36 7.18 -21.16 -13.41
N GLU A 37 7.13 -22.17 -12.57
CA GLU A 37 7.16 -23.57 -13.03
C GLU A 37 5.80 -24.04 -13.50
N SER A 38 4.76 -23.81 -12.70
CA SER A 38 3.39 -24.28 -13.00
C SER A 38 2.57 -23.29 -13.83
N GLY A 39 2.97 -22.04 -13.94
CA GLY A 39 2.20 -20.96 -14.55
C GLY A 39 0.95 -20.57 -13.77
N LYS A 40 0.74 -21.13 -12.57
CA LYS A 40 -0.45 -20.88 -11.75
C LYS A 40 -0.39 -19.49 -11.13
N THR A 41 -1.48 -18.73 -11.25
CA THR A 41 -1.64 -17.47 -10.54
C THR A 41 -1.73 -17.72 -9.03
N ILE A 42 -0.84 -17.09 -8.26
CA ILE A 42 -0.75 -17.21 -6.80
C ILE A 42 -1.18 -15.93 -6.09
N TYR A 43 -1.08 -14.79 -6.77
CA TYR A 43 -1.55 -13.51 -6.25
C TYR A 43 -2.00 -12.59 -7.37
N THR A 44 -3.05 -11.82 -7.12
CA THR A 44 -3.55 -10.78 -8.03
C THR A 44 -3.97 -9.57 -7.22
N THR A 45 -3.55 -8.40 -7.63
CA THR A 45 -4.04 -7.15 -7.06
C THR A 45 -4.24 -6.10 -8.14
N SER A 46 -4.93 -5.02 -7.79
CA SER A 46 -5.08 -3.87 -8.67
C SER A 46 -4.75 -2.58 -7.93
N PHE A 47 -4.47 -1.56 -8.69
CA PHE A 47 -4.14 -0.24 -8.16
C PHE A 47 -4.67 0.85 -9.09
N SER A 48 -4.74 2.06 -8.57
CA SER A 48 -4.92 3.28 -9.35
C SER A 48 -3.70 4.16 -9.16
N SER A 49 -3.21 4.77 -10.23
CA SER A 49 -2.03 5.62 -10.19
C SER A 49 -2.39 7.07 -10.51
N LEU A 50 -1.70 7.99 -9.88
CA LEU A 50 -1.78 9.44 -10.17
C LEU A 50 -1.38 9.78 -11.61
N PHE A 51 -0.61 8.92 -12.26
CA PHE A 51 -0.24 9.08 -13.66
C PHE A 51 -1.47 9.24 -14.57
N GLN A 52 -2.55 8.51 -14.31
CA GLN A 52 -3.76 8.60 -15.14
C GLN A 52 -4.51 9.91 -14.94
N GLU A 53 -4.54 10.43 -13.73
CA GLU A 53 -5.11 11.74 -13.41
C GLU A 53 -4.27 12.86 -14.03
N TRP A 54 -2.94 12.75 -13.90
CA TRP A 54 -2.03 13.72 -14.52
C TRP A 54 -2.17 13.79 -16.04
N LEU A 55 -2.42 12.67 -16.74
CA LEU A 55 -2.63 12.63 -18.18
C LEU A 55 -3.80 13.52 -18.67
N GLU A 56 -4.75 13.85 -17.79
CA GLU A 56 -5.87 14.74 -18.10
C GLU A 56 -5.52 16.24 -17.95
N THR A 57 -4.31 16.54 -17.45
CA THR A 57 -3.85 17.93 -17.26
C THR A 57 -3.21 18.52 -18.50
N ASP A 58 -3.16 19.86 -18.58
CA ASP A 58 -2.44 20.56 -19.67
C ASP A 58 -0.93 20.34 -19.58
N GLU A 59 -0.37 20.13 -18.38
CA GLU A 59 1.04 19.81 -18.18
C GLU A 59 1.45 18.55 -18.96
N ALA A 60 0.62 17.51 -18.97
CA ALA A 60 0.89 16.25 -19.66
C ALA A 60 1.07 16.39 -21.19
N LYS A 61 0.59 17.50 -21.78
CA LYS A 61 0.76 17.79 -23.21
C LYS A 61 2.14 18.35 -23.55
N ALA A 62 2.81 18.92 -22.55
CA ALA A 62 4.06 19.66 -22.74
C ALA A 62 5.28 18.99 -22.08
N VAL A 63 5.07 18.20 -21.03
CA VAL A 63 6.13 17.63 -20.17
C VAL A 63 6.02 16.11 -20.10
N THR A 64 7.18 15.42 -20.04
CA THR A 64 7.26 14.01 -19.68
C THR A 64 7.61 13.90 -18.22
N LYS A 65 6.80 13.15 -17.44
CA LYS A 65 6.93 13.00 -15.99
C LYS A 65 6.94 11.54 -15.58
N GLY A 66 7.80 11.19 -14.63
CA GLY A 66 7.82 9.88 -13.97
C GLY A 66 6.92 9.88 -12.74
N PHE A 67 6.33 8.72 -12.44
CA PHE A 67 5.54 8.50 -11.23
C PHE A 67 6.05 7.22 -10.57
N GLU A 68 6.56 7.36 -9.37
CA GLU A 68 6.97 6.24 -8.55
C GLU A 68 5.74 5.59 -7.90
N ASN A 69 5.74 4.26 -7.84
CA ASN A 69 4.70 3.48 -7.17
C ASN A 69 5.35 2.30 -6.45
N THR A 70 5.03 2.12 -5.19
CA THR A 70 5.47 0.98 -4.38
C THR A 70 4.32 0.02 -4.16
N PHE A 71 4.54 -1.26 -4.37
CA PHE A 71 3.54 -2.31 -4.22
C PHE A 71 4.01 -3.38 -3.25
N LEU A 72 3.11 -3.83 -2.37
CA LEU A 72 3.33 -4.97 -1.51
C LEU A 72 2.85 -6.25 -2.20
N LEU A 73 3.73 -7.24 -2.29
CA LEU A 73 3.44 -8.56 -2.82
C LEU A 73 3.81 -9.63 -1.80
N PRO A 74 3.11 -10.79 -1.76
CA PRO A 74 3.50 -11.90 -0.90
C PRO A 74 4.93 -12.36 -1.24
N TYR A 75 5.72 -12.68 -0.21
CA TYR A 75 7.06 -13.23 -0.43
C TYR A 75 6.95 -14.64 -1.05
N PRO A 76 7.50 -14.86 -2.25
CA PRO A 76 7.42 -16.15 -2.92
C PRO A 76 8.45 -17.14 -2.34
N LEU A 77 8.08 -18.42 -2.25
CA LEU A 77 9.02 -19.50 -1.83
C LEU A 77 9.80 -20.08 -3.02
N HIS A 78 9.30 -19.90 -4.22
CA HIS A 78 9.88 -20.35 -5.48
C HIS A 78 9.94 -19.21 -6.48
N PRO A 79 10.73 -19.32 -7.56
CA PRO A 79 10.74 -18.30 -8.61
C PRO A 79 9.34 -18.00 -9.16
N VAL A 80 9.03 -16.72 -9.32
CA VAL A 80 7.75 -16.24 -9.81
C VAL A 80 7.92 -15.25 -10.96
N GLU A 81 6.92 -15.18 -11.80
CA GLU A 81 6.75 -14.12 -12.78
C GLU A 81 5.76 -13.09 -12.25
N ILE A 82 6.17 -11.83 -12.25
CA ILE A 82 5.31 -10.69 -11.91
C ILE A 82 4.98 -9.95 -13.20
N GLU A 83 3.70 -9.80 -13.44
CA GLU A 83 3.16 -9.10 -14.59
C GLU A 83 2.45 -7.84 -14.09
N ILE A 84 2.87 -6.68 -14.59
CA ILE A 84 2.28 -5.36 -14.28
C ILE A 84 1.66 -4.81 -15.56
N THR A 85 0.37 -4.51 -15.51
CA THR A 85 -0.38 -3.96 -16.64
C THR A 85 -1.02 -2.64 -16.28
N LEU A 86 -0.82 -1.61 -17.10
CA LEU A 86 -1.56 -0.36 -17.04
C LEU A 86 -2.66 -0.35 -18.10
N LEU A 87 -3.86 0.01 -17.66
CA LEU A 87 -5.06 0.04 -18.48
C LEU A 87 -5.45 1.48 -18.82
N SER A 88 -6.04 1.65 -20.00
CA SER A 88 -6.73 2.89 -20.37
C SER A 88 -8.06 3.03 -19.61
N PRO A 89 -8.73 4.20 -19.64
CA PRO A 89 -10.10 4.34 -19.16
C PRO A 89 -11.10 3.37 -19.81
N ARG A 90 -10.79 2.93 -21.04
CA ARG A 90 -11.59 1.92 -21.77
C ARG A 90 -11.20 0.48 -21.43
N LYS A 91 -10.34 0.27 -20.43
CA LYS A 91 -9.82 -1.05 -20.02
C LYS A 91 -8.95 -1.76 -21.06
N GLU A 92 -8.38 -1.01 -22.00
CA GLU A 92 -7.41 -1.52 -22.96
C GLU A 92 -6.00 -1.47 -22.36
N VAL A 93 -5.17 -2.47 -22.66
CA VAL A 93 -3.76 -2.48 -22.20
C VAL A 93 -2.97 -1.37 -22.89
N ARG A 94 -2.43 -0.44 -22.10
CA ARG A 94 -1.55 0.62 -22.55
C ARG A 94 -0.07 0.27 -22.44
N THR A 95 0.28 -0.38 -21.32
CA THR A 95 1.66 -0.72 -21.00
C THR A 95 1.68 -2.00 -20.21
N HIS A 96 2.68 -2.80 -20.46
CA HIS A 96 2.89 -4.09 -19.83
C HIS A 96 4.36 -4.26 -19.46
N LEU A 97 4.63 -4.76 -18.26
CA LEU A 97 5.95 -5.15 -17.78
C LEU A 97 5.85 -6.58 -17.23
N THR A 98 6.78 -7.43 -17.61
CA THR A 98 6.97 -8.74 -17.00
C THR A 98 8.35 -8.80 -16.36
N HIS A 99 8.44 -9.28 -15.12
CA HIS A 99 9.69 -9.44 -14.40
C HIS A 99 9.72 -10.76 -13.65
N THR A 100 10.82 -11.50 -13.76
CA THR A 100 11.04 -12.74 -12.99
C THR A 100 11.71 -12.41 -11.68
N VAL A 101 11.08 -12.79 -10.57
CA VAL A 101 11.66 -12.67 -9.22
C VAL A 101 12.11 -14.03 -8.73
N ARG A 102 13.37 -14.09 -8.31
CA ARG A 102 13.97 -15.25 -7.66
C ARG A 102 14.20 -14.89 -6.19
N PRO A 103 13.64 -15.65 -5.23
CA PRO A 103 13.77 -15.32 -3.80
C PRO A 103 15.21 -15.27 -3.29
N ASP A 104 16.12 -15.98 -3.95
CA ASP A 104 17.55 -16.07 -3.64
C ASP A 104 18.40 -15.01 -4.36
N ASP A 105 17.79 -14.07 -5.07
CA ASP A 105 18.51 -12.99 -5.76
C ASP A 105 19.13 -12.04 -4.74
N ILE A 106 20.45 -11.91 -4.80
CA ILE A 106 21.26 -11.06 -3.92
C ILE A 106 20.99 -9.56 -4.10
N LEU A 107 20.34 -9.16 -5.20
CA LEU A 107 19.96 -7.77 -5.48
C LEU A 107 18.66 -7.36 -4.76
N ILE A 108 17.96 -8.30 -4.14
CA ILE A 108 16.78 -8.00 -3.32
C ILE A 108 17.24 -7.44 -1.97
N HIS A 109 16.87 -6.20 -1.69
CA HIS A 109 17.26 -5.51 -0.48
C HIS A 109 16.49 -6.04 0.73
N GLN A 110 17.19 -6.45 1.77
CA GLN A 110 16.59 -6.88 3.04
C GLN A 110 16.33 -5.65 3.91
N LYS A 111 15.07 -5.20 3.97
CA LYS A 111 14.66 -4.10 4.86
C LYS A 111 14.33 -4.68 6.23
N GLY A 112 15.18 -4.36 7.22
CA GLY A 112 14.96 -4.71 8.61
C GLY A 112 13.88 -3.83 9.27
N THR A 113 13.80 -3.88 10.60
CA THR A 113 12.87 -3.07 11.40
C THR A 113 13.50 -1.76 11.91
N ALA A 114 14.67 -1.37 11.41
CA ALA A 114 15.45 -0.23 11.94
C ALA A 114 14.81 1.14 11.71
N HIS A 115 13.93 1.27 10.73
CA HIS A 115 13.26 2.51 10.36
C HIS A 115 11.74 2.39 10.47
N ILE A 116 11.26 1.89 11.61
CA ILE A 116 9.83 1.85 11.88
C ILE A 116 9.37 3.28 12.22
N THR A 117 8.40 3.78 11.47
CA THR A 117 7.76 5.06 11.76
C THR A 117 7.27 5.10 13.21
N PRO A 118 7.61 6.14 13.98
CA PRO A 118 7.12 6.31 15.34
C PRO A 118 5.61 6.21 15.38
N HIS A 119 5.09 5.37 16.26
CA HIS A 119 3.66 5.11 16.33
C HIS A 119 3.18 4.91 17.77
N LYS A 120 1.90 5.15 17.98
CA LYS A 120 1.22 4.95 19.25
C LYS A 120 -0.19 4.40 19.00
N TYR A 121 -0.56 3.33 19.72
CA TYR A 121 -1.95 2.88 19.68
C TYR A 121 -2.84 3.77 20.56
N LEU A 122 -3.91 4.28 19.98
CA LEU A 122 -5.01 4.92 20.69
C LEU A 122 -6.03 3.87 21.15
N LEU A 123 -6.24 2.85 20.33
CA LEU A 123 -7.10 1.71 20.62
C LEU A 123 -6.45 0.44 20.07
N LYS A 124 -6.33 -0.59 20.91
CA LYS A 124 -5.83 -1.91 20.49
C LYS A 124 -6.69 -3.00 21.11
N ASN A 125 -7.60 -3.56 20.32
CA ASN A 125 -8.56 -4.59 20.76
C ASN A 125 -8.14 -6.01 20.39
N GLY A 126 -7.16 -6.17 19.49
CA GLY A 126 -6.69 -7.50 19.09
C GLY A 126 -5.55 -7.48 18.11
N GLU A 127 -5.26 -8.66 17.57
CA GLU A 127 -4.23 -8.84 16.55
C GLU A 127 -4.71 -8.31 15.19
N THR A 128 -3.78 -7.85 14.37
CA THR A 128 -4.04 -7.23 13.06
C THR A 128 -4.74 -8.16 12.06
N ASP A 129 -4.65 -9.48 12.25
CA ASP A 129 -5.35 -10.47 11.43
C ASP A 129 -6.82 -10.67 11.83
N LYS A 130 -7.25 -10.10 12.97
CA LYS A 130 -8.60 -10.25 13.54
C LYS A 130 -9.36 -8.94 13.68
N CYS A 131 -8.68 -7.83 13.55
CA CYS A 131 -9.23 -6.50 13.69
C CYS A 131 -9.17 -5.69 12.40
N ILE A 132 -9.92 -4.62 12.37
CA ILE A 132 -9.83 -3.58 11.34
C ILE A 132 -8.80 -2.57 11.85
N ASP A 133 -7.65 -2.52 11.19
CA ASP A 133 -6.59 -1.59 11.55
C ASP A 133 -6.79 -0.25 10.82
N VAL A 134 -6.82 0.82 11.60
CA VAL A 134 -6.91 2.20 11.10
C VAL A 134 -5.66 2.94 11.51
N ALA A 135 -4.98 3.54 10.54
CA ALA A 135 -3.85 4.43 10.77
C ALA A 135 -4.30 5.88 10.62
N ILE A 136 -4.00 6.71 11.61
CA ILE A 136 -4.17 8.17 11.54
C ILE A 136 -2.77 8.76 11.40
N LEU A 137 -2.57 9.52 10.31
CA LEU A 137 -1.29 10.10 9.96
C LEU A 137 -1.21 11.54 10.46
N ALA A 138 -0.07 11.92 11.05
CA ALA A 138 0.19 13.27 11.56
C ALA A 138 0.66 14.22 10.44
N GLU A 139 -0.02 14.21 9.29
CA GLU A 139 0.28 15.12 8.21
C GLU A 139 -0.08 16.57 8.58
N GLY A 140 0.85 17.49 8.36
CA GLY A 140 0.67 18.91 8.68
C GLY A 140 0.95 19.30 10.14
N TYR A 141 1.41 18.37 10.99
CA TYR A 141 1.83 18.65 12.37
C TYR A 141 3.35 18.62 12.50
N THR A 142 3.91 19.62 13.14
CA THR A 142 5.33 19.63 13.52
C THR A 142 5.59 18.75 14.75
N PRO A 143 6.84 18.35 15.02
CA PRO A 143 7.19 17.61 16.24
C PRO A 143 6.76 18.30 17.54
N ALA A 144 6.72 19.64 17.56
CA ALA A 144 6.28 20.42 18.72
C ALA A 144 4.75 20.37 18.92
N GLU A 145 3.99 20.05 17.89
CA GLU A 145 2.52 20.00 17.86
C GLU A 145 1.95 18.59 18.08
N MET A 146 2.80 17.62 18.41
CA MET A 146 2.34 16.24 18.58
C MET A 146 1.25 16.07 19.65
N ASN A 147 1.25 16.90 20.68
CA ASN A 147 0.18 16.87 21.68
C ASN A 147 -1.16 17.33 21.11
N VAL A 148 -1.15 18.29 20.19
CA VAL A 148 -2.36 18.75 19.47
C VAL A 148 -2.86 17.61 18.57
N PHE A 149 -1.96 17.01 17.79
CA PHE A 149 -2.31 15.85 16.95
C PHE A 149 -2.97 14.72 17.74
N TYR A 150 -2.43 14.38 18.93
CA TYR A 150 -3.03 13.33 19.76
C TYR A 150 -4.43 13.69 20.24
N GLN A 151 -4.67 14.94 20.64
CA GLN A 151 -6.00 15.41 21.04
C GLN A 151 -6.98 15.38 19.87
N ASP A 152 -6.57 15.87 18.69
CA ASP A 152 -7.40 15.87 17.49
C ASP A 152 -7.75 14.43 17.05
N ALA A 153 -6.79 13.52 17.13
CA ALA A 153 -7.01 12.11 16.83
C ALA A 153 -7.98 11.43 17.83
N GLU A 154 -7.90 11.78 19.12
CA GLU A 154 -8.86 11.31 20.13
C GLU A 154 -10.28 11.80 19.82
N ILE A 155 -10.45 13.09 19.51
CA ILE A 155 -11.73 13.68 19.12
C ILE A 155 -12.28 12.99 17.85
N ALA A 156 -11.44 12.79 16.84
CA ALA A 156 -11.84 12.09 15.61
C ALA A 156 -12.30 10.64 15.89
N CYS A 157 -11.56 9.93 16.76
CA CYS A 157 -11.89 8.57 17.17
C CYS A 157 -13.21 8.51 17.94
N GLU A 158 -13.45 9.42 18.89
CA GLU A 158 -14.70 9.53 19.61
C GLU A 158 -15.88 9.82 18.67
N SER A 159 -15.68 10.73 17.73
CA SER A 159 -16.68 11.06 16.70
C SER A 159 -17.01 9.83 15.85
N LEU A 160 -16.03 9.09 15.37
CA LEU A 160 -16.23 7.87 14.58
C LEU A 160 -17.10 6.88 15.34
N PHE A 161 -16.76 6.59 16.60
CA PHE A 161 -17.47 5.60 17.42
C PHE A 161 -18.72 6.14 18.10
N SER A 162 -19.12 7.37 17.84
CA SER A 162 -20.43 7.89 18.24
C SER A 162 -21.55 7.45 17.29
N HIS A 163 -21.22 6.99 16.09
CA HIS A 163 -22.17 6.68 15.01
C HIS A 163 -22.21 5.18 14.70
N GLU A 164 -23.41 4.66 14.39
CA GLU A 164 -23.54 3.31 13.86
C GLU A 164 -23.13 3.22 12.39
N PRO A 165 -22.54 2.12 11.93
CA PRO A 165 -22.32 0.85 12.65
C PRO A 165 -21.02 0.80 13.49
N PHE A 166 -20.18 1.83 13.44
CA PHE A 166 -18.87 1.86 14.10
C PHE A 166 -18.98 1.73 15.63
N LYS A 167 -20.01 2.33 16.22
CA LYS A 167 -20.27 2.26 17.65
C LYS A 167 -20.42 0.82 18.14
N SER A 168 -21.27 0.04 17.48
CA SER A 168 -21.50 -1.37 17.84
C SER A 168 -20.32 -2.28 17.52
N MET A 169 -19.39 -1.84 16.66
CA MET A 169 -18.25 -2.62 16.20
C MET A 169 -16.92 -2.13 16.76
N LYS A 170 -16.92 -1.23 17.75
CA LYS A 170 -15.71 -0.59 18.28
C LYS A 170 -14.65 -1.59 18.74
N ASP A 171 -15.07 -2.71 19.30
CA ASP A 171 -14.19 -3.80 19.75
C ASP A 171 -13.47 -4.55 18.61
N ARG A 172 -13.86 -4.30 17.35
CA ARG A 172 -13.23 -4.86 16.16
C ARG A 172 -12.17 -3.96 15.53
N PHE A 173 -11.92 -2.79 16.10
CA PHE A 173 -10.96 -1.84 15.56
C PHE A 173 -9.69 -1.77 16.40
N ASN A 174 -8.56 -1.63 15.71
CA ASN A 174 -7.33 -1.07 16.25
C ASN A 174 -7.13 0.31 15.64
N ILE A 175 -6.77 1.31 16.44
CA ILE A 175 -6.45 2.66 15.97
C ILE A 175 -5.00 2.94 16.31
N CYS A 176 -4.18 3.15 15.29
CA CYS A 176 -2.77 3.46 15.40
C CYS A 176 -2.50 4.88 14.90
N LEU A 177 -1.83 5.69 15.70
CA LEU A 177 -1.37 7.02 15.34
C LEU A 177 0.05 6.90 14.81
N LEU A 178 0.30 7.44 13.61
CA LEU A 178 1.61 7.42 12.98
C LEU A 178 2.11 8.85 12.85
N TYR A 179 3.30 9.11 13.36
CA TYR A 179 4.00 10.34 13.08
C TYR A 179 4.76 10.18 11.75
N THR A 180 4.38 10.99 10.78
CA THR A 180 5.12 11.13 9.53
C THR A 180 5.71 12.53 9.50
N SER A 181 7.03 12.68 9.26
CA SER A 181 7.58 13.98 8.93
C SER A 181 6.94 14.48 7.65
N ASP A 182 6.60 15.75 7.59
CA ASP A 182 6.14 16.37 6.36
C ASP A 182 7.27 16.28 5.34
N ALA A 183 7.00 15.81 4.14
CA ALA A 183 7.96 15.74 3.04
C ALA A 183 8.46 17.15 2.59
N ALA A 184 7.91 18.22 3.16
CA ALA A 184 8.34 19.59 2.95
C ALA A 184 9.53 20.02 3.84
N ASP A 185 9.93 19.19 4.82
CA ASP A 185 11.02 19.46 5.77
C ASP A 185 12.36 18.77 5.39
N GLU A 186 12.44 18.11 4.21
CA GLU A 186 13.68 17.53 3.67
C GLU A 186 14.30 18.36 2.56
#